data_67ec71513f6f28cd3e0ad9db0326e60e
#
_entry.id   67ec71513f6f28cd3e0ad9db0326e60e
#
_cell.length_a   1.000
_cell.length_b   1.000
_cell.length_c   1.000
_cell.angle_alpha   90.00
_cell.angle_beta   90.00
_cell.angle_gamma   90.00
#
_symmetry.space_group_name_H-M   'P 1'
#
loop_
_entity.id
_entity.type
_entity.pdbx_description
1 polymer ?
#
loop_
_entity_poly.entity_id
_entity_poly.type
_entity_poly.pdbx_seq_one_letter_code
_entity_poly.pdbx_strand_id
1 'polypeptide(L)'
;MLFAFFPFLFLFLPILVWLWKLTSGEDKARLSVLLLGASLLFGACQGLEALLLLLGLTVVNYLFGLLLADEGHRRRRLGRRGLLLLAVLLNVLVWCRFRHLPALSAWLAQWQDILPVLAPAAMPAVFSFAVLIQLAWLLGVYQRRIRPEGIVRQALFTTCFPYALSGPLVRYEEMGPQLDALEVPQAEDLARGLGLMVLGLAKKV
;
A
#
# COMPACT_ATOMS: atom_id res chain seq x y z
N MET A 1 -3.44 -10.29 -12.64
CA MET A 1 -4.02 -11.65 -12.71
C MET A 1 -3.76 -12.53 -11.49
N LEU A 2 -3.21 -11.99 -10.41
CA LEU A 2 -2.75 -12.76 -9.24
C LEU A 2 -3.87 -13.32 -8.35
N PHE A 3 -4.98 -12.59 -8.21
CA PHE A 3 -6.13 -13.07 -7.43
C PHE A 3 -6.89 -14.25 -8.06
N ALA A 4 -6.68 -14.53 -9.34
CA ALA A 4 -7.26 -15.68 -10.04
C ALA A 4 -6.32 -16.90 -10.03
N PHE A 5 -5.20 -16.83 -9.33
CA PHE A 5 -4.29 -17.97 -9.18
C PHE A 5 -4.87 -18.97 -8.18
N PHE A 6 -4.88 -20.25 -8.54
CA PHE A 6 -5.34 -21.33 -7.67
C PHE A 6 -4.75 -21.30 -6.25
N PRO A 7 -3.44 -21.08 -6.06
CA PRO A 7 -2.87 -20.99 -4.71
C PRO A 7 -3.44 -19.85 -3.86
N PHE A 8 -3.77 -18.70 -4.47
CA PHE A 8 -4.38 -17.60 -3.74
C PHE A 8 -5.79 -17.95 -3.26
N LEU A 9 -6.61 -18.50 -4.14
CA LEU A 9 -8.02 -18.80 -3.86
C LEU A 9 -8.19 -20.01 -2.91
N PHE A 10 -7.40 -21.06 -3.13
CA PHE A 10 -7.60 -22.35 -2.44
C PHE A 10 -6.65 -22.58 -1.26
N LEU A 11 -5.58 -21.81 -1.14
CA LEU A 11 -4.63 -21.93 -0.03
C LEU A 11 -4.60 -20.65 0.82
N PHE A 12 -4.25 -19.52 0.24
CA PHE A 12 -4.04 -18.28 0.98
C PHE A 12 -5.32 -17.76 1.65
N LEU A 13 -6.42 -17.63 0.92
CA LEU A 13 -7.68 -17.13 1.46
C LEU A 13 -8.28 -18.03 2.55
N PRO A 14 -8.39 -19.37 2.37
CA PRO A 14 -8.91 -20.25 3.42
C PRO A 14 -8.04 -20.23 4.68
N ILE A 15 -6.70 -20.24 4.54
CA ILE A 15 -5.79 -20.15 5.68
C ILE A 15 -5.98 -18.82 6.41
N LEU A 16 -6.06 -17.70 5.68
CA LEU A 16 -6.27 -16.38 6.26
C LEU A 16 -7.59 -16.30 7.02
N VAL A 17 -8.68 -16.79 6.45
CA VAL A 17 -10.01 -16.82 7.10
C VAL A 17 -9.96 -17.72 8.34
N TRP A 18 -9.29 -18.85 8.27
CA TRP A 18 -9.12 -19.76 9.42
C TRP A 18 -8.33 -19.12 10.55
N LEU A 19 -7.18 -18.50 10.23
CA LEU A 19 -6.37 -17.74 11.20
C LEU A 19 -7.16 -16.56 11.78
N TRP A 20 -7.94 -15.88 10.95
CA TRP A 20 -8.82 -14.80 11.41
C TRP A 20 -9.83 -15.29 12.45
N LYS A 21 -10.48 -16.42 12.20
CA LYS A 21 -11.39 -17.05 13.15
C LYS A 21 -10.70 -17.51 14.45
N LEU A 22 -9.47 -18.02 14.37
CA LEU A 22 -8.69 -18.39 15.56
C LEU A 22 -8.28 -17.18 16.41
N THR A 23 -8.04 -16.04 15.77
CA THR A 23 -7.64 -14.80 16.43
C THR A 23 -8.85 -14.04 17.02
N SER A 24 -10.06 -14.55 16.77
CA SER A 24 -11.34 -13.92 17.09
C SER A 24 -11.69 -14.00 18.56
N GLY A 25 -11.01 -13.28 19.35
CA GLY A 25 -11.31 -13.29 20.80
C GLY A 25 -11.25 -11.94 21.44
N GLU A 26 -11.28 -10.81 20.93
CA GLU A 26 -11.36 -9.53 21.66
C GLU A 26 -10.34 -8.45 21.22
N ASP A 27 -9.25 -8.79 20.53
CA ASP A 27 -8.17 -7.84 20.30
C ASP A 27 -8.09 -7.42 18.82
N LYS A 28 -8.72 -6.27 18.50
CA LYS A 28 -8.66 -5.66 17.15
C LYS A 28 -7.23 -5.40 16.68
N ALA A 29 -6.30 -5.19 17.62
CA ALA A 29 -4.90 -5.02 17.30
C ALA A 29 -4.30 -6.30 16.69
N ARG A 30 -4.68 -7.48 17.20
CA ARG A 30 -4.23 -8.77 16.66
C ARG A 30 -4.75 -8.99 15.25
N LEU A 31 -6.02 -8.64 14.98
CA LEU A 31 -6.60 -8.74 13.64
C LEU A 31 -5.88 -7.82 12.65
N SER A 32 -5.54 -6.60 13.07
CA SER A 32 -4.77 -5.66 12.24
C SER A 32 -3.36 -6.19 11.95
N VAL A 33 -2.69 -6.78 12.93
CA VAL A 33 -1.36 -7.39 12.76
C VAL A 33 -1.43 -8.62 11.85
N LEU A 34 -2.46 -9.47 11.99
CA LEU A 34 -2.68 -10.61 11.11
C LEU A 34 -2.87 -10.17 9.67
N LEU A 35 -3.72 -9.15 9.44
CA LEU A 35 -3.98 -8.61 8.11
C LEU A 35 -2.72 -7.96 7.52
N LEU A 36 -1.92 -7.28 8.34
CA LEU A 36 -0.63 -6.75 7.93
C LEU A 36 0.32 -7.87 7.54
N GLY A 37 0.45 -8.90 8.37
CA GLY A 37 1.29 -10.07 8.08
C GLY A 37 0.90 -10.76 6.78
N ALA A 38 -0.40 -10.98 6.55
CA ALA A 38 -0.92 -11.53 5.30
C ALA A 38 -0.60 -10.63 4.10
N SER A 39 -0.73 -9.30 4.26
CA SER A 39 -0.42 -8.32 3.21
C SER A 39 1.07 -8.29 2.88
N LEU A 40 1.93 -8.38 3.89
CA LEU A 40 3.38 -8.44 3.70
C LEU A 40 3.81 -9.75 3.03
N LEU A 41 3.24 -10.88 3.45
CA LEU A 41 3.49 -12.17 2.82
C LEU A 41 3.07 -12.15 1.34
N PHE A 42 1.89 -11.62 1.07
CA PHE A 42 1.39 -11.48 -0.29
C PHE A 42 2.27 -10.53 -1.12
N GLY A 43 2.72 -9.42 -0.55
CA GLY A 43 3.66 -8.48 -1.18
C GLY A 43 5.02 -9.10 -1.46
N ALA A 44 5.55 -9.92 -0.54
CA ALA A 44 6.82 -10.64 -0.71
C ALA A 44 6.77 -11.63 -1.87
N CYS A 45 5.63 -12.29 -2.09
CA CYS A 45 5.42 -13.16 -3.25
C CYS A 45 5.44 -12.42 -4.59
N GLN A 46 5.23 -11.09 -4.59
CA GLN A 46 5.32 -10.23 -5.77
C GLN A 46 6.74 -9.77 -6.10
N GLY A 47 7.61 -9.76 -5.12
CA GLY A 47 9.00 -9.34 -5.21
C GLY A 47 9.45 -8.66 -3.91
N LEU A 48 10.41 -9.28 -3.26
CA LEU A 48 10.92 -8.81 -1.97
C LEU A 48 11.51 -7.40 -2.06
N GLU A 49 12.23 -7.10 -3.15
CA GLU A 49 12.82 -5.77 -3.36
C GLU A 49 11.75 -4.66 -3.44
N ALA A 50 10.67 -4.93 -4.17
CA ALA A 50 9.56 -3.99 -4.30
C ALA A 50 8.85 -3.78 -2.96
N LEU A 51 8.67 -4.85 -2.17
CA LEU A 51 8.08 -4.76 -0.84
C LEU A 51 8.97 -3.95 0.12
N LEU A 52 10.27 -4.24 0.16
CA LEU A 52 11.22 -3.51 1.03
C LEU A 52 11.27 -2.02 0.67
N LEU A 53 11.28 -1.70 -0.62
CA LEU A 53 11.23 -0.31 -1.08
C LEU A 53 9.91 0.36 -0.66
N LEU A 54 8.78 -0.33 -0.83
CA LEU A 54 7.47 0.18 -0.41
C LEU A 54 7.41 0.44 1.09
N LEU A 55 7.92 -0.49 1.90
CA LEU A 55 7.99 -0.32 3.35
C LEU A 55 8.92 0.84 3.74
N GLY A 56 10.09 0.94 3.12
CA GLY A 56 11.00 2.06 3.32
C GLY A 56 10.33 3.40 3.00
N LEU A 57 9.64 3.48 1.86
CA LEU A 57 8.90 4.67 1.48
C LEU A 57 7.74 4.96 2.44
N THR A 58 7.07 3.92 2.94
CA THR A 58 6.00 4.06 3.96
C THR A 58 6.54 4.67 5.25
N VAL A 59 7.70 4.20 5.73
CA VAL A 59 8.35 4.77 6.93
C VAL A 59 8.70 6.24 6.70
N VAL A 60 9.33 6.56 5.59
CA VAL A 60 9.71 7.95 5.26
C VAL A 60 8.46 8.86 5.18
N ASN A 61 7.41 8.41 4.50
CA ASN A 61 6.16 9.17 4.40
C ASN A 61 5.47 9.31 5.75
N TYR A 62 5.54 8.30 6.62
CA TYR A 62 5.03 8.39 7.98
C TYR A 62 5.76 9.47 8.80
N LEU A 63 7.09 9.52 8.70
CA LEU A 63 7.88 10.58 9.34
C LEU A 63 7.51 11.97 8.83
N PHE A 64 7.35 12.15 7.51
CA PHE A 64 6.83 13.40 6.95
C PHE A 64 5.43 13.72 7.47
N GLY A 65 4.56 12.72 7.61
CA GLY A 65 3.23 12.87 8.19
C GLY A 65 3.26 13.38 9.63
N LEU A 66 4.14 12.81 10.47
CA LEU A 66 4.35 13.29 11.85
C LEU A 66 4.82 14.75 11.88
N LEU A 67 5.80 15.11 11.04
CA LEU A 67 6.31 16.48 10.93
C LEU A 67 5.22 17.44 10.43
N LEU A 68 4.36 17.01 9.51
CA LEU A 68 3.24 17.81 9.01
C LEU A 68 2.12 17.97 10.05
N ALA A 69 1.94 16.99 10.93
CA ALA A 69 0.95 17.03 12.00
C ALA A 69 1.42 17.87 13.20
N ASP A 70 2.74 18.03 13.39
CA ASP A 70 3.33 18.74 14.53
C ASP A 70 2.92 20.22 14.58
N GLU A 71 2.53 20.68 15.77
CA GLU A 71 2.06 22.05 15.98
C GLU A 71 3.17 23.09 15.86
N GLY A 72 4.42 22.74 16.15
CA GLY A 72 5.57 23.61 15.98
C GLY A 72 5.77 24.06 14.54
N HIS A 73 5.65 23.16 13.59
CA HIS A 73 5.66 23.43 12.15
C HIS A 73 4.39 24.11 11.67
N ARG A 74 3.29 23.98 12.42
CA ARG A 74 1.99 24.57 12.11
C ARG A 74 2.01 26.10 12.08
N ARG A 75 2.83 26.75 12.91
CA ARG A 75 2.99 28.22 12.95
C ARG A 75 3.69 28.79 11.71
N ARG A 76 4.50 27.98 11.00
CA ARG A 76 5.23 28.37 9.80
C ARG A 76 4.54 27.82 8.56
N ARG A 77 3.61 28.55 7.96
CA ARG A 77 2.91 28.14 6.73
C ARG A 77 3.87 27.73 5.60
N LEU A 78 4.98 28.45 5.47
CA LEU A 78 6.01 28.17 4.47
C LEU A 78 6.71 26.83 4.75
N GLY A 79 6.97 26.50 6.04
CA GLY A 79 7.60 25.25 6.44
C GLY A 79 6.73 24.02 6.11
N ARG A 80 5.42 24.06 6.37
CA ARG A 80 4.51 22.95 6.05
C ARG A 80 4.35 22.70 4.56
N ARG A 81 4.25 23.77 3.74
CA ARG A 81 4.21 23.65 2.28
C ARG A 81 5.52 23.07 1.74
N GLY A 82 6.65 23.55 2.24
CA GLY A 82 7.97 23.04 1.85
C GLY A 82 8.13 21.56 2.20
N LEU A 83 7.70 21.12 3.40
CA LEU A 83 7.70 19.71 3.81
C LEU A 83 6.82 18.84 2.90
N LEU A 84 5.62 19.29 2.57
CA LEU A 84 4.74 18.56 1.65
C LEU A 84 5.39 18.45 0.27
N LEU A 85 5.90 19.56 -0.27
CA LEU A 85 6.56 19.58 -1.58
C LEU A 85 7.78 18.64 -1.61
N LEU A 86 8.58 18.63 -0.54
CA LEU A 86 9.72 17.72 -0.41
C LEU A 86 9.28 16.25 -0.38
N ALA A 87 8.23 15.93 0.39
CA ALA A 87 7.67 14.59 0.44
C ALA A 87 7.11 14.14 -0.91
N VAL A 88 6.36 15.02 -1.59
CA VAL A 88 5.82 14.76 -2.94
C VAL A 88 6.96 14.56 -3.93
N LEU A 89 7.96 15.44 -3.93
CA LEU A 89 9.12 15.36 -4.82
C LEU A 89 9.86 14.03 -4.63
N LEU A 90 10.10 13.62 -3.37
CA LEU A 90 10.76 12.36 -3.06
C LEU A 90 9.95 11.17 -3.62
N ASN A 91 8.64 11.14 -3.39
CA ASN A 91 7.77 10.08 -3.91
C ASN A 91 7.79 10.03 -5.45
N VAL A 92 7.71 11.19 -6.10
CA VAL A 92 7.77 11.31 -7.57
C VAL A 92 9.12 10.87 -8.10
N LEU A 93 10.23 11.26 -7.47
CA LEU A 93 11.58 10.84 -7.86
C LEU A 93 11.75 9.33 -7.72
N VAL A 94 11.30 8.74 -6.62
CA VAL A 94 11.33 7.28 -6.42
C VAL A 94 10.47 6.59 -7.49
N TRP A 95 9.26 7.08 -7.74
CA TRP A 95 8.38 6.53 -8.77
C TRP A 95 9.00 6.64 -10.17
N CYS A 96 9.54 7.81 -10.55
CA CYS A 96 10.22 8.03 -11.83
C CYS A 96 11.44 7.14 -11.97
N ARG A 97 12.24 6.95 -10.91
CA ARG A 97 13.42 6.09 -10.91
C ARG A 97 13.10 4.66 -11.34
N PHE A 98 12.00 4.12 -10.84
CA PHE A 98 11.64 2.73 -11.10
C PHE A 98 10.73 2.54 -12.31
N ARG A 99 9.92 3.53 -12.67
CA ARG A 99 8.96 3.42 -13.77
C ARG A 99 9.51 3.90 -15.10
N HIS A 100 10.24 5.01 -15.10
CA HIS A 100 10.63 5.70 -16.34
C HIS A 100 12.12 5.58 -16.67
N LEU A 101 13.00 5.42 -15.68
CA LEU A 101 14.43 5.26 -15.98
C LEU A 101 14.75 4.03 -16.84
N PRO A 102 14.09 2.87 -16.69
CA PRO A 102 14.33 1.76 -17.60
C PRO A 102 14.03 2.09 -19.07
N ALA A 103 12.94 2.83 -19.32
CA ALA A 103 12.63 3.27 -20.68
C ALA A 103 13.57 4.38 -21.16
N LEU A 104 13.95 5.29 -20.27
CA LEU A 104 14.90 6.37 -20.56
C LEU A 104 16.30 5.82 -20.79
N SER A 105 16.76 4.83 -20.01
CA SER A 105 18.08 4.19 -20.21
C SER A 105 18.13 3.40 -21.52
N ALA A 106 17.04 2.74 -21.92
CA ALA A 106 16.93 2.09 -23.21
C ALA A 106 17.00 3.10 -24.38
N TRP A 107 16.43 4.29 -24.21
CA TRP A 107 16.52 5.39 -25.17
C TRP A 107 17.93 6.02 -25.18
N LEU A 108 18.53 6.24 -23.98
CA LEU A 108 19.89 6.77 -23.83
C LEU A 108 20.99 5.75 -24.18
N ALA A 109 20.70 4.45 -24.19
CA ALA A 109 21.63 3.43 -24.63
C ALA A 109 22.03 3.58 -26.12
N GLN A 110 21.27 4.36 -26.88
CA GLN A 110 21.67 4.79 -28.22
C GLN A 110 22.85 5.78 -28.21
N TRP A 111 23.20 6.33 -27.04
CA TRP A 111 24.28 7.30 -26.81
C TRP A 111 25.31 6.70 -25.83
N GLN A 112 25.74 5.49 -26.08
CA GLN A 112 26.29 4.46 -25.20
C GLN A 112 27.53 4.79 -24.34
N ASP A 113 28.17 5.93 -24.42
CA ASP A 113 29.47 6.10 -23.77
C ASP A 113 29.48 6.91 -22.46
N ILE A 114 28.36 7.37 -21.95
CA ILE A 114 28.36 8.40 -20.89
C ILE A 114 27.75 7.99 -19.55
N LEU A 115 26.91 6.96 -19.46
CA LEU A 115 26.28 6.59 -18.19
C LEU A 115 26.34 5.09 -17.92
N PRO A 116 26.88 4.67 -16.75
CA PRO A 116 26.83 3.27 -16.36
C PRO A 116 25.35 2.85 -16.26
N VAL A 117 25.04 1.79 -16.99
CA VAL A 117 23.71 1.18 -17.03
C VAL A 117 23.23 0.89 -15.61
N LEU A 118 22.35 1.72 -15.08
CA LEU A 118 21.56 1.34 -13.92
C LEU A 118 20.58 0.27 -14.41
N ALA A 119 20.88 -0.98 -14.04
CA ALA A 119 20.07 -2.13 -14.42
C ALA A 119 18.57 -1.86 -14.20
N PRO A 120 17.72 -2.13 -15.21
CA PRO A 120 16.30 -1.88 -15.11
C PRO A 120 15.67 -2.90 -14.16
N ALA A 121 15.42 -2.50 -12.90
CA ALA A 121 14.53 -3.25 -12.05
C ALA A 121 13.10 -3.01 -12.56
N ALA A 122 12.52 -4.01 -13.20
CA ALA A 122 11.12 -3.96 -13.62
C ALA A 122 10.24 -3.93 -12.37
N MET A 123 9.73 -2.75 -12.02
CA MET A 123 8.82 -2.63 -10.88
C MET A 123 7.43 -3.14 -11.20
N PRO A 124 6.83 -3.93 -10.29
CA PRO A 124 5.43 -4.32 -10.41
C PRO A 124 4.51 -3.11 -10.48
N ALA A 125 3.43 -3.19 -11.26
CA ALA A 125 2.43 -2.12 -11.39
C ALA A 125 1.82 -1.70 -10.02
N VAL A 126 1.80 -2.61 -9.06
CA VAL A 126 1.41 -2.42 -7.66
C VAL A 126 2.09 -1.22 -7.01
N PHE A 127 3.37 -0.99 -7.30
CA PHE A 127 4.13 0.09 -6.70
C PHE A 127 3.58 1.48 -7.05
N SER A 128 3.09 1.66 -8.28
CA SER A 128 2.52 2.94 -8.71
C SER A 128 1.26 3.31 -7.92
N PHE A 129 0.38 2.33 -7.66
CA PHE A 129 -0.81 2.55 -6.84
C PHE A 129 -0.45 2.86 -5.39
N ALA A 130 0.51 2.14 -4.83
CA ALA A 130 0.97 2.35 -3.46
C ALA A 130 1.57 3.75 -3.27
N VAL A 131 2.35 4.27 -4.23
CA VAL A 131 2.86 5.65 -4.20
C VAL A 131 1.70 6.65 -4.21
N LEU A 132 0.70 6.47 -5.07
CA LEU A 132 -0.46 7.36 -5.13
C LEU A 132 -1.28 7.35 -3.83
N ILE A 133 -1.48 6.19 -3.22
CA ILE A 133 -2.14 6.04 -1.92
C ILE A 133 -1.37 6.79 -0.82
N GLN A 134 -0.04 6.69 -0.80
CA GLN A 134 0.81 7.41 0.16
C GLN A 134 0.77 8.92 -0.05
N LEU A 135 0.77 9.38 -1.29
CA LEU A 135 0.61 10.81 -1.62
C LEU A 135 -0.75 11.34 -1.18
N ALA A 136 -1.82 10.56 -1.40
CA ALA A 136 -3.16 10.93 -0.94
C ALA A 136 -3.23 11.04 0.59
N TRP A 137 -2.58 10.10 1.31
CA TRP A 137 -2.47 10.15 2.76
C TRP A 137 -1.71 11.38 3.26
N LEU A 138 -0.54 11.70 2.69
CA LEU A 138 0.23 12.91 3.02
C LEU A 138 -0.58 14.17 2.81
N LEU A 139 -1.34 14.24 1.71
CA LEU A 139 -2.22 15.36 1.41
C LEU A 139 -3.36 15.46 2.45
N GLY A 140 -3.95 14.34 2.86
CA GLY A 140 -4.95 14.27 3.92
C GLY A 140 -4.41 14.79 5.26
N VAL A 141 -3.19 14.41 5.64
CA VAL A 141 -2.50 14.93 6.85
C VAL A 141 -2.23 16.43 6.71
N TYR A 142 -1.74 16.88 5.56
CA TYR A 142 -1.53 18.30 5.31
C TYR A 142 -2.84 19.11 5.40
N GLN A 143 -3.94 18.59 4.88
CA GLN A 143 -5.29 19.20 4.96
C GLN A 143 -5.93 19.04 6.34
N ARG A 144 -5.29 18.33 7.28
CA ARG A 144 -5.79 18.05 8.63
C ARG A 144 -7.05 17.18 8.67
N ARG A 145 -7.31 16.43 7.62
CA ARG A 145 -8.39 15.44 7.58
C ARG A 145 -7.98 14.13 8.24
N ILE A 146 -6.68 13.83 8.21
CA ILE A 146 -6.10 12.60 8.75
C ILE A 146 -5.12 12.98 9.87
N ARG A 147 -5.15 12.21 10.96
CA ARG A 147 -4.11 12.23 12.01
C ARG A 147 -3.26 10.97 11.88
N PRO A 148 -1.92 11.07 11.94
CA PRO A 148 -1.07 9.88 11.99
C PRO A 148 -1.33 9.11 13.29
N GLU A 149 -1.82 7.88 13.19
CA GLU A 149 -2.23 7.07 14.35
C GLU A 149 -1.22 6.00 14.74
N GLY A 150 -0.30 5.66 13.85
CA GLY A 150 0.75 4.69 14.08
C GLY A 150 1.31 4.10 12.80
N ILE A 151 2.58 3.69 12.84
CA ILE A 151 3.29 3.13 11.68
C ILE A 151 2.67 1.81 11.20
N VAL A 152 2.17 0.97 12.12
CA VAL A 152 1.52 -0.32 11.80
C VAL A 152 0.26 -0.08 10.97
N ARG A 153 -0.55 0.89 11.37
CA ARG A 153 -1.78 1.25 10.68
C ARG A 153 -1.49 1.86 9.31
N GLN A 154 -0.45 2.70 9.23
CA GLN A 154 0.02 3.25 7.97
C GLN A 154 0.55 2.16 7.03
N ALA A 155 1.36 1.24 7.55
CA ALA A 155 1.86 0.11 6.77
C ALA A 155 0.72 -0.77 6.26
N LEU A 156 -0.26 -1.07 7.12
CA LEU A 156 -1.44 -1.83 6.72
C LEU A 156 -2.22 -1.11 5.62
N PHE A 157 -2.43 0.20 5.73
CA PHE A 157 -3.11 0.98 4.71
C PHE A 157 -2.40 0.94 3.36
N THR A 158 -1.06 1.05 3.35
CA THR A 158 -0.28 1.10 2.12
C THR A 158 -0.02 -0.25 1.48
N THR A 159 0.01 -1.33 2.28
CA THR A 159 0.32 -2.69 1.80
C THR A 159 -0.88 -3.60 1.71
N CYS A 160 -2.07 -3.17 2.13
CA CYS A 160 -3.27 -3.99 2.21
C CYS A 160 -3.55 -4.73 0.89
N PHE A 161 -3.38 -6.04 0.89
CA PHE A 161 -3.36 -6.87 -0.31
C PHE A 161 -4.64 -6.77 -1.18
N PRO A 162 -5.86 -6.58 -0.64
CA PRO A 162 -7.04 -6.45 -1.48
C PRO A 162 -7.03 -5.21 -2.38
N TYR A 163 -6.37 -4.15 -1.95
CA TYR A 163 -6.33 -2.87 -2.66
C TYR A 163 -4.99 -2.62 -3.37
N ALA A 164 -3.90 -3.19 -2.85
CA ALA A 164 -2.56 -2.90 -3.31
C ALA A 164 -2.31 -3.29 -4.78
N LEU A 165 -2.98 -4.31 -5.31
CA LEU A 165 -2.69 -4.84 -6.64
C LEU A 165 -3.41 -4.14 -7.79
N SER A 166 -4.67 -3.82 -7.64
CA SER A 166 -5.51 -3.27 -8.72
C SER A 166 -6.82 -2.71 -8.19
N GLY A 167 -6.87 -2.44 -6.90
CA GLY A 167 -8.06 -1.89 -6.26
C GLY A 167 -8.29 -0.43 -6.64
N PRO A 168 -9.49 0.09 -6.37
CA PRO A 168 -9.73 1.50 -6.46
C PRO A 168 -8.79 2.25 -5.50
N LEU A 169 -8.41 3.48 -5.83
CA LEU A 169 -7.68 4.37 -4.93
C LEU A 169 -8.57 4.67 -3.72
N VAL A 170 -8.39 3.90 -2.66
CA VAL A 170 -9.14 4.06 -1.42
C VAL A 170 -8.52 5.19 -0.62
N ARG A 171 -9.35 6.07 -0.09
CA ARG A 171 -8.89 7.14 0.81
C ARG A 171 -8.76 6.61 2.23
N TYR A 172 -7.79 7.14 2.96
CA TYR A 172 -7.60 6.75 4.36
C TYR A 172 -8.82 7.05 5.23
N GLU A 173 -9.54 8.15 4.93
CA GLU A 173 -10.77 8.53 5.63
C GLU A 173 -11.88 7.48 5.49
N GLU A 174 -11.87 6.73 4.40
CA GLU A 174 -12.85 5.66 4.14
C GLU A 174 -12.40 4.33 4.74
N MET A 175 -11.10 4.03 4.67
CA MET A 175 -10.55 2.76 5.15
C MET A 175 -10.29 2.77 6.67
N GLY A 176 -9.90 3.91 7.23
CA GLY A 176 -9.60 4.04 8.66
C GLY A 176 -10.72 3.51 9.55
N PRO A 177 -11.97 3.98 9.39
CA PRO A 177 -13.11 3.47 10.16
C PRO A 177 -13.36 1.96 9.97
N GLN A 178 -13.11 1.43 8.77
CA GLN A 178 -13.25 -0.01 8.51
C GLN A 178 -12.19 -0.84 9.24
N LEU A 179 -10.97 -0.31 9.36
CA LEU A 179 -9.92 -0.95 10.15
C LEU A 179 -10.24 -0.93 11.66
N ASP A 180 -10.96 0.09 12.13
CA ASP A 180 -11.44 0.17 13.52
C ASP A 180 -12.62 -0.76 13.77
N ALA A 181 -13.41 -1.03 12.75
CA ALA A 181 -14.57 -1.90 12.78
C ALA A 181 -14.27 -3.35 12.36
N LEU A 182 -12.98 -3.75 12.38
CA LEU A 182 -12.61 -5.14 12.07
C LEU A 182 -13.28 -6.09 13.04
N GLU A 183 -14.08 -6.99 12.48
CA GLU A 183 -14.81 -8.04 13.19
C GLU A 183 -14.53 -9.40 12.56
N VAL A 184 -14.90 -10.44 13.26
CA VAL A 184 -14.79 -11.80 12.73
C VAL A 184 -15.91 -12.04 11.74
N PRO A 185 -15.62 -12.45 10.51
CA PRO A 185 -16.63 -12.68 9.50
C PRO A 185 -17.59 -13.80 9.95
N GLN A 186 -18.87 -13.54 9.88
CA GLN A 186 -19.91 -14.53 10.10
C GLN A 186 -20.07 -15.41 8.85
N ALA A 187 -20.79 -16.51 8.98
CA ALA A 187 -21.02 -17.44 7.86
C ALA A 187 -21.72 -16.74 6.69
N GLU A 188 -22.59 -15.80 6.98
CA GLU A 188 -23.28 -15.00 5.94
C GLU A 188 -22.32 -14.11 5.15
N ASP A 189 -21.35 -13.47 5.82
CA ASP A 189 -20.35 -12.62 5.18
C ASP A 189 -19.45 -13.43 4.26
N LEU A 190 -19.07 -14.63 4.71
CA LEU A 190 -18.30 -15.58 3.89
C LEU A 190 -19.09 -16.03 2.67
N ALA A 191 -20.37 -16.37 2.84
CA ALA A 191 -21.24 -16.78 1.74
C ALA A 191 -21.41 -15.66 0.71
N ARG A 192 -21.63 -14.41 1.17
CA ARG A 192 -21.72 -13.24 0.30
C ARG A 192 -20.41 -12.98 -0.43
N GLY A 193 -19.26 -13.03 0.28
CA GLY A 193 -17.94 -12.85 -0.30
C GLY A 193 -17.61 -13.89 -1.37
N LEU A 194 -17.90 -15.17 -1.09
CA LEU A 194 -17.74 -16.25 -2.06
C LEU A 194 -18.64 -16.05 -3.28
N GLY A 195 -19.89 -15.66 -3.09
CA GLY A 195 -20.82 -15.37 -4.18
C GLY A 195 -20.32 -14.26 -5.09
N LEU A 196 -19.83 -13.15 -4.52
CA LEU A 196 -19.21 -12.04 -5.27
C LEU A 196 -17.95 -12.48 -6.01
N MET A 197 -17.12 -13.32 -5.39
CA MET A 197 -15.93 -13.87 -6.01
C MET A 197 -16.26 -14.75 -7.22
N VAL A 198 -17.24 -15.64 -7.10
CA VAL A 198 -17.71 -16.51 -8.19
C VAL A 198 -18.28 -15.66 -9.34
N LEU A 199 -19.10 -14.66 -9.04
CA LEU A 199 -19.62 -13.73 -10.05
C LEU A 199 -18.51 -12.93 -10.74
N GLY A 200 -17.49 -12.50 -9.98
CA GLY A 200 -16.34 -11.81 -10.54
C GLY A 200 -15.50 -12.69 -11.46
N LEU A 201 -15.29 -13.94 -11.09
CA LEU A 201 -14.59 -14.93 -11.93
C LEU A 201 -15.39 -15.26 -13.19
N ALA A 202 -16.71 -15.46 -13.08
CA ALA A 202 -17.58 -15.75 -14.22
C ALA A 202 -17.63 -14.60 -15.24
N LYS A 203 -17.52 -13.33 -14.79
CA LYS A 203 -17.44 -12.17 -15.71
C LYS A 203 -16.09 -12.03 -16.41
N LYS A 204 -15.07 -12.74 -15.94
CA LYS A 204 -13.71 -12.65 -16.49
C LYS A 204 -13.44 -13.73 -17.54
N VAL A 205 -14.22 -14.80 -17.56
CA VAL A 205 -14.20 -15.86 -18.56
C VAL A 205 -15.06 -15.45 -19.74
#